data_2af094532ccb64e38b4bbc09689f8074
#
_entry.id   2af094532ccb64e38b4bbc09689f8074
#
_cell.length_a   1.000
_cell.length_b   1.000
_cell.length_c   1.000
_cell.angle_alpha   90.00
_cell.angle_beta   90.00
_cell.angle_gamma   90.00
#
_symmetry.space_group_name_H-M   'P 1'
#
loop_
_entity.id
_entity.type
_entity.pdbx_description
1 polymer ?
#
loop_
_entity_poly.entity_id
_entity_poly.type
_entity_poly.pdbx_seq_one_letter_code
_entity_poly.pdbx_strand_id
1 'polypeptide(L)'
;MKITKNKIIKLIAAMAVIPAMLAGCSSSAGDSDVSSVADPADTAAAEAEVSADEDDSLQKVLDSGKFILGLDATFKPMGYTDENDNIVGFDIDVAEEVCSRLGVELVKQPIDWDTKEEDLDAGKIDCIWNGMSINASRQEVMNLSEPYMSNAMVFVVTSGSTVASQADLDGKTVAVQSGSTAQDILRDSGLNVEETALATNVECLQQLELNLVDAVFMDSVVANYEIKESGKDYVILPDGLEEEEYAIGFRKNDNALRDKVQEILSEMKADGSLGEISTNWFGSDITTVK
;
A
#
# COMPACT_ATOMS: atom_id res chain seq x y z
N MET A 1 -23.88 -20.55 -41.10
CA MET A 1 -25.12 -21.40 -41.04
C MET A 1 -25.52 -21.53 -39.57
N LYS A 2 -26.72 -20.98 -39.30
CA LYS A 2 -27.59 -21.14 -38.11
C LYS A 2 -27.08 -20.68 -36.71
N ILE A 3 -27.55 -19.56 -36.39
CA ILE A 3 -28.08 -18.94 -35.17
C ILE A 3 -28.97 -19.89 -34.37
N THR A 4 -28.82 -19.95 -33.07
CA THR A 4 -29.98 -20.18 -32.20
C THR A 4 -29.89 -19.37 -30.90
N LYS A 5 -30.98 -18.67 -30.64
CA LYS A 5 -31.32 -17.69 -29.63
C LYS A 5 -31.82 -18.33 -28.33
N ASN A 6 -31.77 -17.49 -27.28
CA ASN A 6 -32.67 -17.33 -26.14
C ASN A 6 -32.65 -18.33 -24.98
N LYS A 7 -32.43 -17.77 -23.75
CA LYS A 7 -33.57 -17.57 -22.85
C LYS A 7 -33.24 -16.61 -21.68
N ILE A 8 -34.02 -15.56 -21.66
CA ILE A 8 -34.21 -14.64 -20.54
C ILE A 8 -35.12 -15.35 -19.52
N ILE A 9 -34.75 -15.34 -18.24
CA ILE A 9 -35.71 -15.63 -17.15
C ILE A 9 -35.67 -14.46 -16.18
N LYS A 10 -36.79 -13.73 -16.18
CA LYS A 10 -37.23 -12.78 -15.14
C LYS A 10 -37.85 -13.57 -13.99
N LEU A 11 -37.59 -13.19 -12.76
CA LEU A 11 -38.49 -13.43 -11.61
C LEU A 11 -38.20 -12.40 -10.53
N ILE A 12 -39.04 -11.45 -10.39
CA ILE A 12 -40.20 -11.20 -9.52
C ILE A 12 -39.82 -11.09 -8.03
N ALA A 13 -40.04 -9.87 -7.58
CA ALA A 13 -39.99 -9.40 -6.20
C ALA A 13 -41.13 -10.03 -5.36
N ALA A 14 -40.86 -10.26 -4.10
CA ALA A 14 -41.89 -10.43 -3.10
C ALA A 14 -41.56 -9.56 -1.87
N MET A 15 -42.34 -8.49 -1.70
CA MET A 15 -42.50 -7.72 -0.48
C MET A 15 -43.21 -8.58 0.57
N ALA A 16 -42.81 -8.50 1.82
CA ALA A 16 -43.63 -8.86 2.94
C ALA A 16 -43.50 -7.78 4.02
N VAL A 17 -44.67 -7.30 4.42
CA VAL A 17 -44.98 -6.15 5.24
C VAL A 17 -44.99 -6.53 6.74
N ILE A 18 -44.52 -5.58 7.56
CA ILE A 18 -44.55 -5.52 9.02
C ILE A 18 -46.01 -5.36 9.52
N PRO A 19 -46.37 -5.75 10.75
CA PRO A 19 -46.99 -4.74 11.60
C PRO A 19 -46.34 -4.59 13.00
N ALA A 20 -46.24 -3.34 13.40
CA ALA A 20 -46.01 -2.85 14.73
C ALA A 20 -47.23 -3.09 15.62
N MET A 21 -47.03 -3.36 16.90
CA MET A 21 -48.06 -3.11 17.95
C MET A 21 -47.43 -2.37 19.12
N LEU A 22 -47.98 -1.21 19.34
CA LEU A 22 -47.91 -0.38 20.54
C LEU A 22 -48.97 -0.87 21.56
N ALA A 23 -48.68 -0.64 22.82
CA ALA A 23 -49.51 -0.21 23.94
C ALA A 23 -49.05 -0.93 25.22
N GLY A 24 -49.01 -0.33 26.38
CA GLY A 24 -49.56 0.88 26.93
C GLY A 24 -49.17 0.99 28.39
N CYS A 25 -49.29 2.18 28.88
CA CYS A 25 -49.09 2.66 30.24
C CYS A 25 -50.02 1.98 31.27
N SER A 26 -49.54 1.87 32.53
CA SER A 26 -50.41 2.30 33.66
C SER A 26 -49.59 2.56 34.91
N SER A 27 -49.82 3.71 35.47
CA SER A 27 -49.40 4.24 36.75
C SER A 27 -50.17 3.61 37.93
N SER A 28 -49.56 3.48 39.10
CA SER A 28 -50.25 3.75 40.37
C SER A 28 -49.26 3.99 41.50
N ALA A 29 -49.49 5.04 42.25
CA ALA A 29 -48.78 5.48 43.42
C ALA A 29 -49.25 4.72 44.67
N GLY A 30 -48.40 4.64 45.68
CA GLY A 30 -48.75 4.18 47.03
C GLY A 30 -47.59 4.40 48.00
N ASP A 31 -47.82 5.37 48.85
CA ASP A 31 -47.01 5.92 49.93
C ASP A 31 -46.85 4.93 51.09
N SER A 32 -45.76 4.95 51.82
CA SER A 32 -45.64 4.98 53.30
C SER A 32 -44.25 4.50 53.78
N ASP A 33 -43.53 5.44 54.35
CA ASP A 33 -42.70 5.50 55.57
C ASP A 33 -42.26 4.19 56.27
N VAL A 34 -41.00 4.14 56.65
CA VAL A 34 -40.38 4.19 58.00
C VAL A 34 -38.95 3.67 58.01
N SER A 35 -38.07 4.52 58.56
CA SER A 35 -36.74 4.37 59.07
C SER A 35 -36.21 2.96 59.43
N SER A 36 -34.95 2.69 59.05
CA SER A 36 -33.90 2.28 60.04
C SER A 36 -32.51 2.37 59.48
N VAL A 37 -31.65 2.91 60.29
CA VAL A 37 -30.21 3.15 60.12
C VAL A 37 -29.44 1.83 60.11
N ALA A 38 -28.52 1.66 59.20
CA ALA A 38 -27.33 0.83 59.38
C ALA A 38 -26.23 1.27 58.40
N ASP A 39 -25.05 1.37 58.91
CA ASP A 39 -23.77 1.95 58.54
C ASP A 39 -23.08 1.24 57.35
N PRO A 40 -22.02 1.83 56.78
CA PRO A 40 -21.58 1.59 55.41
C PRO A 40 -20.64 0.39 55.35
N ALA A 41 -20.93 -0.54 54.45
CA ALA A 41 -20.00 -1.50 53.97
C ALA A 41 -19.38 -1.02 52.65
N ASP A 42 -18.12 -0.74 52.75
CA ASP A 42 -17.07 -0.68 51.75
C ASP A 42 -17.44 -1.37 50.43
N THR A 43 -17.89 -0.58 49.47
CA THR A 43 -17.95 -1.02 48.09
C THR A 43 -16.68 -0.43 47.40
N ALA A 44 -15.60 -1.21 47.43
CA ALA A 44 -14.50 -0.99 46.53
C ALA A 44 -15.06 -0.90 45.11
N ALA A 45 -15.09 0.29 44.57
CA ALA A 45 -15.20 0.50 43.15
C ALA A 45 -13.98 -0.18 42.52
N ALA A 46 -14.22 -1.32 41.88
CA ALA A 46 -13.27 -1.85 40.94
C ALA A 46 -13.22 -0.79 39.80
N GLU A 47 -12.20 0.05 39.85
CA GLU A 47 -11.75 0.78 38.69
C GLU A 47 -11.44 -0.31 37.66
N ALA A 48 -12.29 -0.40 36.64
CA ALA A 48 -11.94 -1.11 35.43
C ALA A 48 -10.74 -0.34 34.86
N GLU A 49 -9.54 -0.84 35.13
CA GLU A 49 -8.40 -0.48 34.32
C GLU A 49 -8.81 -0.76 32.88
N VAL A 50 -9.04 0.31 32.11
CA VAL A 50 -9.06 0.25 30.65
C VAL A 50 -7.64 -0.18 30.30
N SER A 51 -7.43 -1.48 30.11
CA SER A 51 -6.24 -1.98 29.49
C SER A 51 -6.11 -1.23 28.17
N ALA A 52 -5.09 -0.40 28.04
CA ALA A 52 -4.63 0.03 26.72
C ALA A 52 -4.58 -1.25 25.88
N ASP A 53 -5.28 -1.28 24.76
CA ASP A 53 -5.25 -2.42 23.85
C ASP A 53 -3.78 -2.74 23.61
N GLU A 54 -3.36 -3.89 24.16
CA GLU A 54 -1.98 -4.36 24.00
C GLU A 54 -1.80 -4.64 22.50
N ASP A 55 -0.80 -4.02 21.86
CA ASP A 55 -0.53 -4.20 20.45
C ASP A 55 -0.20 -5.67 20.17
N ASP A 56 -1.17 -6.40 19.66
CA ASP A 56 -1.09 -7.83 19.34
C ASP A 56 -0.80 -8.09 17.85
N SER A 57 -0.41 -7.07 17.10
CA SER A 57 -0.21 -7.13 15.64
C SER A 57 0.80 -8.22 15.23
N LEU A 58 1.94 -8.27 15.90
CA LEU A 58 2.93 -9.33 15.68
C LEU A 58 2.36 -10.71 16.04
N GLN A 59 1.68 -10.81 17.21
CA GLN A 59 1.15 -12.09 17.67
C GLN A 59 0.09 -12.65 16.71
N LYS A 60 -0.75 -11.79 16.12
CA LYS A 60 -1.73 -12.20 15.10
C LYS A 60 -1.07 -12.83 13.88
N VAL A 61 0.02 -12.25 13.39
CA VAL A 61 0.80 -12.80 12.27
C VAL A 61 1.42 -14.16 12.67
N LEU A 62 2.03 -14.26 13.85
CA LEU A 62 2.62 -15.50 14.33
C LEU A 62 1.58 -16.61 14.53
N ASP A 63 0.42 -16.29 15.11
CA ASP A 63 -0.65 -17.27 15.36
C ASP A 63 -1.32 -17.73 14.07
N SER A 64 -1.45 -16.84 13.07
CA SER A 64 -1.97 -17.20 11.74
C SER A 64 -0.99 -18.04 10.94
N GLY A 65 0.31 -17.96 11.27
CA GLY A 65 1.40 -18.55 10.48
C GLY A 65 1.60 -17.92 9.12
N LYS A 66 1.04 -16.74 8.88
CA LYS A 66 1.07 -16.03 7.58
C LYS A 66 1.34 -14.55 7.76
N PHE A 67 2.12 -14.01 6.83
CA PHE A 67 2.33 -12.58 6.66
C PHE A 67 1.86 -12.18 5.25
N ILE A 68 0.83 -11.33 5.16
CA ILE A 68 0.16 -10.98 3.90
C ILE A 68 0.70 -9.64 3.42
N LEU A 69 1.51 -9.68 2.36
CA LEU A 69 2.13 -8.52 1.72
C LEU A 69 1.27 -8.05 0.55
N GLY A 70 0.80 -6.80 0.59
CA GLY A 70 0.11 -6.14 -0.52
C GLY A 70 1.07 -5.45 -1.47
N LEU A 71 0.87 -5.66 -2.79
CA LEU A 71 1.72 -5.09 -3.83
C LEU A 71 0.95 -4.84 -5.14
N ASP A 72 1.41 -3.84 -5.92
CA ASP A 72 1.15 -3.77 -7.36
C ASP A 72 2.04 -4.80 -8.08
N ALA A 73 1.46 -5.92 -8.51
CA ALA A 73 2.20 -7.01 -9.14
C ALA A 73 2.69 -6.70 -10.57
N THR A 74 2.86 -5.42 -10.91
CA THR A 74 3.45 -4.94 -12.18
C THR A 74 4.66 -4.04 -11.97
N PHE A 75 5.05 -3.76 -10.71
CA PHE A 75 6.04 -2.76 -10.33
C PHE A 75 7.47 -3.34 -10.30
N LYS A 76 8.06 -3.48 -11.48
CA LYS A 76 9.44 -3.99 -11.64
C LYS A 76 10.48 -2.94 -11.21
N PRO A 77 11.58 -3.34 -10.58
CA PRO A 77 11.98 -4.71 -10.17
C PRO A 77 11.55 -5.04 -8.73
N MET A 78 10.72 -4.21 -8.06
CA MET A 78 10.40 -4.36 -6.65
C MET A 78 9.45 -5.53 -6.38
N GLY A 79 8.33 -5.63 -7.13
CA GLY A 79 7.40 -6.75 -7.05
C GLY A 79 6.58 -6.85 -8.33
N TYR A 80 6.62 -8.00 -9.01
CA TYR A 80 5.90 -8.17 -10.26
C TYR A 80 5.66 -9.65 -10.59
N THR A 81 4.72 -9.90 -11.50
CA THR A 81 4.44 -11.24 -12.02
C THR A 81 5.40 -11.57 -13.17
N ASP A 82 6.15 -12.67 -13.05
CA ASP A 82 7.06 -13.16 -14.08
C ASP A 82 6.33 -13.93 -15.20
N GLU A 83 7.09 -14.43 -16.18
CA GLU A 83 6.55 -15.19 -17.33
C GLU A 83 5.92 -16.54 -16.94
N ASN A 84 6.15 -17.01 -15.70
CA ASN A 84 5.62 -18.26 -15.17
C ASN A 84 4.47 -18.03 -14.17
N ASP A 85 3.90 -16.84 -14.16
CA ASP A 85 2.84 -16.42 -13.23
C ASP A 85 3.29 -16.40 -11.75
N ASN A 86 4.60 -16.32 -11.45
CA ASN A 86 5.07 -16.15 -10.08
C ASN A 86 5.24 -14.66 -9.76
N ILE A 87 4.90 -14.27 -8.55
CA ILE A 87 5.22 -12.93 -8.04
C ILE A 87 6.65 -12.98 -7.48
N VAL A 88 7.53 -12.17 -8.10
CA VAL A 88 8.97 -12.06 -7.82
C VAL A 88 9.38 -10.60 -7.72
N GLY A 89 10.59 -10.31 -7.24
CA GLY A 89 11.11 -8.96 -7.14
C GLY A 89 12.03 -8.77 -5.95
N PHE A 90 12.72 -7.63 -5.91
CA PHE A 90 13.62 -7.30 -4.80
C PHE A 90 12.88 -7.31 -3.46
N ASP A 91 11.75 -6.60 -3.37
CA ASP A 91 10.97 -6.53 -2.13
C ASP A 91 10.41 -7.91 -1.74
N ILE A 92 10.10 -8.74 -2.74
CA ILE A 92 9.61 -10.10 -2.51
C ILE A 92 10.70 -10.98 -1.90
N ASP A 93 11.91 -10.95 -2.44
CA ASP A 93 13.04 -11.74 -1.92
C ASP A 93 13.41 -11.30 -0.49
N VAL A 94 13.38 -9.99 -0.23
CA VAL A 94 13.60 -9.46 1.13
C VAL A 94 12.49 -9.90 2.08
N ALA A 95 11.23 -9.83 1.66
CA ALA A 95 10.08 -10.26 2.47
C ALA A 95 10.07 -11.78 2.72
N GLU A 96 10.50 -12.60 1.75
CA GLU A 96 10.66 -14.05 1.93
C GLU A 96 11.69 -14.36 3.02
N GLU A 97 12.83 -13.66 3.04
CA GLU A 97 13.83 -13.83 4.09
C GLU A 97 13.31 -13.35 5.46
N VAL A 98 12.61 -12.21 5.51
CA VAL A 98 11.95 -11.73 6.74
C VAL A 98 10.97 -12.78 7.27
N CYS A 99 10.10 -13.33 6.42
CA CYS A 99 9.13 -14.35 6.80
C CYS A 99 9.80 -15.65 7.25
N SER A 100 10.91 -16.04 6.59
CA SER A 100 11.73 -17.19 7.00
C SER A 100 12.25 -17.03 8.44
N ARG A 101 12.73 -15.84 8.81
CA ARG A 101 13.21 -15.53 10.17
C ARG A 101 12.07 -15.41 11.19
N LEU A 102 10.90 -14.93 10.77
CA LEU A 102 9.69 -14.92 11.60
C LEU A 102 9.11 -16.33 11.82
N GLY A 103 9.40 -17.27 10.94
CA GLY A 103 8.82 -18.61 10.96
C GLY A 103 7.38 -18.66 10.44
N VAL A 104 7.01 -17.78 9.51
CA VAL A 104 5.68 -17.69 8.89
C VAL A 104 5.76 -17.80 7.36
N GLU A 105 4.63 -18.12 6.73
CA GLU A 105 4.49 -18.13 5.27
C GLU A 105 4.29 -16.71 4.73
N LEU A 106 5.04 -16.30 3.70
CA LEU A 106 4.74 -15.08 2.94
C LEU A 106 3.57 -15.32 1.99
N VAL A 107 2.51 -14.54 2.14
CA VAL A 107 1.39 -14.48 1.19
C VAL A 107 1.50 -13.20 0.37
N LYS A 108 1.75 -13.34 -0.92
CA LYS A 108 1.88 -12.21 -1.87
C LYS A 108 0.50 -11.90 -2.43
N GLN A 109 -0.09 -10.75 -2.03
CA GLN A 109 -1.44 -10.34 -2.38
C GLN A 109 -1.42 -9.17 -3.36
N PRO A 110 -1.71 -9.39 -4.66
CA PRO A 110 -1.92 -8.28 -5.59
C PRO A 110 -3.09 -7.38 -5.14
N ILE A 111 -2.86 -6.08 -5.14
CA ILE A 111 -3.85 -5.06 -4.78
C ILE A 111 -3.92 -3.99 -5.88
N ASP A 112 -4.99 -3.20 -5.87
CA ASP A 112 -5.05 -1.94 -6.59
C ASP A 112 -4.31 -0.86 -5.79
N TRP A 113 -3.33 -0.21 -6.42
CA TRP A 113 -2.48 0.77 -5.73
C TRP A 113 -3.26 1.99 -5.24
N ASP A 114 -4.36 2.32 -5.90
CA ASP A 114 -5.22 3.46 -5.52
C ASP A 114 -6.01 3.20 -4.22
N THR A 115 -6.21 1.92 -3.85
CA THR A 115 -6.98 1.51 -2.66
C THR A 115 -6.14 0.80 -1.59
N LYS A 116 -4.82 0.91 -1.66
CA LYS A 116 -3.87 0.18 -0.78
C LYS A 116 -4.08 0.43 0.72
N GLU A 117 -4.36 1.69 1.09
CA GLU A 117 -4.62 2.06 2.49
C GLU A 117 -5.92 1.42 3.00
N GLU A 118 -6.96 1.37 2.15
CA GLU A 118 -8.23 0.74 2.49
C GLU A 118 -8.09 -0.77 2.69
N ASP A 119 -7.28 -1.43 1.85
CA ASP A 119 -7.01 -2.85 1.98
C ASP A 119 -6.18 -3.16 3.24
N LEU A 120 -5.25 -2.29 3.60
CA LEU A 120 -4.46 -2.38 4.83
C LEU A 120 -5.36 -2.21 6.08
N ASP A 121 -6.18 -1.15 6.12
CA ASP A 121 -7.07 -0.86 7.25
C ASP A 121 -8.16 -1.92 7.43
N ALA A 122 -8.65 -2.48 6.33
CA ALA A 122 -9.61 -3.58 6.34
C ALA A 122 -9.01 -4.93 6.80
N GLY A 123 -7.69 -5.01 7.01
CA GLY A 123 -7.01 -6.24 7.40
C GLY A 123 -6.94 -7.30 6.31
N LYS A 124 -7.08 -6.91 5.04
CA LYS A 124 -6.90 -7.83 3.90
C LYS A 124 -5.42 -8.14 3.66
N ILE A 125 -4.55 -7.21 4.03
CA ILE A 125 -3.09 -7.31 3.99
C ILE A 125 -2.53 -6.88 5.35
N ASP A 126 -1.32 -7.33 5.67
CA ASP A 126 -0.62 -6.98 6.92
C ASP A 126 0.36 -5.84 6.70
N CYS A 127 0.87 -5.69 5.50
CA CYS A 127 1.72 -4.56 5.11
C CYS A 127 1.55 -4.22 3.63
N ILE A 128 1.96 -3.01 3.26
CA ILE A 128 2.21 -2.57 1.89
C ILE A 128 3.72 -2.55 1.69
N TRP A 129 4.24 -3.39 0.80
CA TRP A 129 5.69 -3.49 0.55
C TRP A 129 5.96 -3.63 -0.94
N ASN A 130 6.22 -2.49 -1.60
CA ASN A 130 6.36 -2.44 -3.06
C ASN A 130 7.00 -1.13 -3.52
N GLY A 131 8.21 -0.81 -3.02
CA GLY A 131 8.85 0.45 -3.35
C GLY A 131 7.99 1.66 -2.97
N MET A 132 7.38 1.62 -1.77
CA MET A 132 6.46 2.66 -1.35
C MET A 132 7.22 3.85 -0.75
N SER A 133 7.13 5.02 -1.42
CA SER A 133 7.76 6.25 -0.95
C SER A 133 7.19 6.75 0.38
N ILE A 134 8.06 7.28 1.21
CA ILE A 134 7.69 8.01 2.42
C ILE A 134 7.20 9.40 2.02
N ASN A 135 5.99 9.76 2.46
CA ASN A 135 5.49 11.13 2.37
C ASN A 135 4.64 11.50 3.59
N ALA A 136 4.31 12.78 3.73
CA ALA A 136 3.60 13.29 4.92
C ALA A 136 2.21 12.66 5.08
N SER A 137 1.46 12.51 3.99
CA SER A 137 0.11 11.94 4.04
C SER A 137 0.12 10.48 4.50
N ARG A 138 1.05 9.68 4.01
CA ARG A 138 1.24 8.28 4.44
C ARG A 138 1.67 8.17 5.90
N GLN A 139 2.57 9.08 6.35
CA GLN A 139 2.97 9.13 7.76
C GLN A 139 1.81 9.48 8.70
N GLU A 140 0.81 10.21 8.24
CA GLU A 140 -0.39 10.52 9.04
C GLU A 140 -1.29 9.29 9.24
N VAL A 141 -1.45 8.44 8.24
CA VAL A 141 -2.43 7.34 8.22
C VAL A 141 -1.81 5.96 8.47
N MET A 142 -0.51 5.78 8.20
CA MET A 142 0.19 4.51 8.37
C MET A 142 1.32 4.61 9.39
N ASN A 143 1.77 3.45 9.87
CA ASN A 143 3.00 3.27 10.63
C ASN A 143 4.07 2.76 9.65
N LEU A 144 5.05 3.60 9.33
CA LEU A 144 6.09 3.27 8.37
C LEU A 144 7.32 2.66 9.06
N SER A 145 8.01 1.75 8.36
CA SER A 145 9.35 1.33 8.74
C SER A 145 10.35 2.48 8.62
N GLU A 146 11.58 2.30 9.12
CA GLU A 146 12.72 3.10 8.68
C GLU A 146 12.95 2.90 7.17
N PRO A 147 13.58 3.87 6.49
CA PRO A 147 13.88 3.73 5.08
C PRO A 147 14.76 2.51 4.78
N TYR A 148 14.44 1.77 3.71
CA TYR A 148 15.27 0.65 3.29
C TYR A 148 15.99 0.87 1.95
N MET A 149 15.57 1.88 1.16
CA MET A 149 16.17 2.22 -0.14
C MET A 149 15.91 3.68 -0.48
N SER A 150 16.88 4.32 -1.17
CA SER A 150 16.68 5.66 -1.75
C SER A 150 16.09 5.56 -3.15
N ASN A 151 15.28 6.54 -3.51
CA ASN A 151 14.66 6.72 -4.82
C ASN A 151 14.70 8.20 -5.24
N ALA A 152 14.27 8.49 -6.45
CA ALA A 152 13.98 9.84 -6.93
C ALA A 152 12.85 9.78 -7.94
N MET A 153 12.03 10.82 -8.01
CA MET A 153 11.01 10.97 -9.06
C MET A 153 11.59 11.61 -10.30
N VAL A 154 11.38 10.95 -11.44
CA VAL A 154 11.98 11.35 -12.73
C VAL A 154 10.95 11.39 -13.85
N PHE A 155 11.21 12.24 -14.85
CA PHE A 155 10.46 12.21 -16.11
C PHE A 155 11.15 11.28 -17.11
N VAL A 156 10.36 10.40 -17.70
CA VAL A 156 10.78 9.46 -18.76
C VAL A 156 10.12 9.90 -20.07
N VAL A 157 10.91 9.99 -21.13
CA VAL A 157 10.45 10.31 -22.48
C VAL A 157 11.02 9.28 -23.46
N THR A 158 10.52 9.25 -24.71
CA THR A 158 11.15 8.49 -25.78
C THR A 158 12.38 9.23 -26.30
N SER A 159 13.41 8.51 -26.83
CA SER A 159 14.63 9.11 -27.36
C SER A 159 14.41 10.09 -28.54
N GLY A 160 13.29 9.95 -29.23
CA GLY A 160 12.86 10.86 -30.30
C GLY A 160 12.02 12.05 -29.86
N SER A 161 11.79 12.20 -28.55
CA SER A 161 10.99 13.30 -27.98
C SER A 161 11.64 14.67 -28.22
N THR A 162 10.81 15.69 -28.39
CA THR A 162 11.25 17.09 -28.39
C THR A 162 11.38 17.66 -26.99
N VAL A 163 10.93 16.93 -25.97
CA VAL A 163 11.06 17.26 -24.56
C VAL A 163 12.44 16.81 -24.11
N ALA A 164 13.32 17.75 -23.79
CA ALA A 164 14.69 17.50 -23.36
C ALA A 164 14.97 17.93 -21.90
N SER A 165 14.07 18.68 -21.31
CA SER A 165 14.13 19.19 -19.93
C SER A 165 12.75 19.36 -19.36
N GLN A 166 12.65 19.54 -18.03
CA GLN A 166 11.39 19.85 -17.36
C GLN A 166 10.71 21.12 -17.91
N ALA A 167 11.48 22.11 -18.36
CA ALA A 167 10.94 23.35 -18.92
C ALA A 167 10.16 23.13 -20.23
N ASP A 168 10.44 22.05 -20.97
CA ASP A 168 9.77 21.70 -22.21
C ASP A 168 8.42 21.00 -21.97
N LEU A 169 8.07 20.72 -20.72
CA LEU A 169 6.80 20.08 -20.34
C LEU A 169 5.62 21.06 -20.33
N ASP A 170 5.82 22.36 -20.48
CA ASP A 170 4.73 23.35 -20.50
C ASP A 170 3.68 23.00 -21.56
N GLY A 171 2.44 22.81 -21.13
CA GLY A 171 1.31 22.42 -21.98
C GLY A 171 1.38 20.98 -22.52
N LYS A 172 2.24 20.12 -21.98
CA LYS A 172 2.41 18.72 -22.36
C LYS A 172 1.55 17.78 -21.52
N THR A 173 1.29 16.58 -22.06
CA THR A 173 0.56 15.52 -21.36
C THR A 173 1.56 14.61 -20.64
N VAL A 174 1.40 14.47 -19.33
CA VAL A 174 2.25 13.61 -18.47
C VAL A 174 1.41 12.51 -17.84
N ALA A 175 1.82 11.27 -18.05
CA ALA A 175 1.19 10.13 -17.39
C ALA A 175 1.84 9.85 -16.02
N VAL A 176 1.02 9.42 -15.06
CA VAL A 176 1.42 8.99 -13.71
C VAL A 176 0.56 7.82 -13.26
N GLN A 177 1.07 7.01 -12.34
CA GLN A 177 0.24 6.01 -11.68
C GLN A 177 -0.72 6.68 -10.69
N SER A 178 -2.00 6.31 -10.72
CA SER A 178 -3.02 6.78 -9.78
C SER A 178 -2.68 6.37 -8.34
N GLY A 179 -2.93 7.27 -7.36
CA GLY A 179 -2.64 7.01 -5.94
C GLY A 179 -1.15 6.91 -5.60
N SER A 180 -0.24 7.27 -6.54
CA SER A 180 1.20 7.27 -6.30
C SER A 180 1.69 8.60 -5.75
N THR A 181 2.86 8.60 -5.12
CA THR A 181 3.56 9.83 -4.72
C THR A 181 3.95 10.69 -5.94
N ALA A 182 4.27 10.06 -7.09
CA ALA A 182 4.50 10.78 -8.34
C ALA A 182 3.29 11.64 -8.72
N GLN A 183 2.08 11.14 -8.57
CA GLN A 183 0.86 11.90 -8.85
C GLN A 183 0.74 13.13 -7.93
N ASP A 184 0.98 12.94 -6.63
CA ASP A 184 0.92 14.04 -5.64
C ASP A 184 1.96 15.12 -5.95
N ILE A 185 3.23 14.72 -6.16
CA ILE A 185 4.33 15.62 -6.49
C ILE A 185 4.04 16.37 -7.80
N LEU A 186 3.54 15.70 -8.83
CA LEU A 186 3.23 16.35 -10.12
C LEU A 186 2.17 17.44 -9.93
N ARG A 187 1.13 17.18 -9.17
CA ARG A 187 0.05 18.15 -8.86
C ARG A 187 0.56 19.34 -8.06
N ASP A 188 1.46 19.10 -7.10
CA ASP A 188 2.01 20.13 -6.23
C ASP A 188 3.19 20.88 -6.86
N SER A 189 3.76 20.38 -7.95
CA SER A 189 4.95 20.94 -8.63
C SER A 189 4.74 22.35 -9.21
N GLY A 190 3.49 22.71 -9.49
CA GLY A 190 3.16 23.95 -10.19
C GLY A 190 3.48 23.93 -11.69
N LEU A 191 3.87 22.79 -12.25
CA LEU A 191 4.06 22.61 -13.69
C LEU A 191 2.71 22.73 -14.43
N ASN A 192 2.73 23.43 -15.56
CA ASN A 192 1.56 23.53 -16.42
C ASN A 192 1.51 22.32 -17.37
N VAL A 193 1.07 21.16 -16.86
CA VAL A 193 0.95 19.93 -17.63
C VAL A 193 -0.48 19.40 -17.60
N GLU A 194 -0.86 18.60 -18.61
CA GLU A 194 -2.10 17.82 -18.61
C GLU A 194 -1.81 16.44 -18.00
N GLU A 195 -2.34 16.17 -16.80
CA GLU A 195 -2.15 14.89 -16.11
C GLU A 195 -3.01 13.78 -16.73
N THR A 196 -2.43 12.61 -16.96
CA THR A 196 -3.12 11.37 -17.29
C THR A 196 -2.82 10.33 -16.19
N ALA A 197 -3.76 10.09 -15.29
CA ALA A 197 -3.62 9.09 -14.24
C ALA A 197 -4.08 7.71 -14.75
N LEU A 198 -3.24 6.69 -14.58
CA LEU A 198 -3.48 5.31 -15.01
C LEU A 198 -3.25 4.35 -13.85
N ALA A 199 -3.76 3.13 -13.96
CA ALA A 199 -3.69 2.18 -12.85
C ALA A 199 -2.24 1.71 -12.54
N THR A 200 -1.40 1.59 -13.57
CA THR A 200 -0.04 1.06 -13.43
C THR A 200 1.00 1.88 -14.20
N ASN A 201 2.27 1.82 -13.76
CA ASN A 201 3.39 2.40 -14.50
C ASN A 201 3.60 1.72 -15.87
N VAL A 202 3.24 0.44 -16.00
CA VAL A 202 3.28 -0.28 -17.28
C VAL A 202 2.33 0.35 -18.28
N GLU A 203 1.11 0.70 -17.86
CA GLU A 203 0.14 1.42 -18.71
C GLU A 203 0.65 2.82 -19.08
N CYS A 204 1.26 3.55 -18.13
CA CYS A 204 1.87 4.85 -18.41
C CYS A 204 2.94 4.76 -19.52
N LEU A 205 3.85 3.81 -19.42
CA LEU A 205 4.90 3.57 -20.42
C LEU A 205 4.31 3.13 -21.77
N GLN A 206 3.24 2.33 -21.78
CA GLN A 206 2.54 1.97 -23.02
C GLN A 206 1.91 3.20 -23.71
N GLN A 207 1.33 4.13 -22.94
CA GLN A 207 0.81 5.38 -23.50
C GLN A 207 1.92 6.23 -24.11
N LEU A 208 3.09 6.28 -23.46
CA LEU A 208 4.28 6.97 -23.96
C LEU A 208 4.76 6.36 -25.31
N GLU A 209 4.83 5.04 -25.40
CA GLU A 209 5.23 4.34 -26.63
C GLU A 209 4.28 4.60 -27.80
N LEU A 210 2.99 4.73 -27.51
CA LEU A 210 1.95 5.02 -28.48
C LEU A 210 1.89 6.52 -28.83
N ASN A 211 2.74 7.36 -28.23
CA ASN A 211 2.74 8.82 -28.34
C ASN A 211 1.38 9.45 -27.98
N LEU A 212 0.68 8.86 -27.01
CA LEU A 212 -0.56 9.37 -26.46
C LEU A 212 -0.31 10.31 -25.27
N VAL A 213 0.88 10.24 -24.67
CA VAL A 213 1.41 11.18 -23.68
C VAL A 213 2.82 11.60 -24.10
N ASP A 214 3.28 12.77 -23.66
CA ASP A 214 4.59 13.32 -23.99
C ASP A 214 5.69 12.80 -23.04
N ALA A 215 5.33 12.51 -21.78
CA ALA A 215 6.23 11.99 -20.74
C ALA A 215 5.50 11.10 -19.74
N VAL A 216 6.26 10.29 -19.00
CA VAL A 216 5.81 9.58 -17.80
C VAL A 216 6.59 10.12 -16.62
N PHE A 217 5.93 10.40 -15.51
CA PHE A 217 6.56 10.78 -14.26
C PHE A 217 6.46 9.62 -13.27
N MET A 218 7.61 9.08 -12.86
CA MET A 218 7.68 7.82 -12.12
C MET A 218 9.00 7.66 -11.34
N ASP A 219 9.10 6.59 -10.59
CA ASP A 219 10.26 6.20 -9.79
C ASP A 219 11.50 5.93 -10.65
N SER A 220 12.64 6.49 -10.24
CA SER A 220 13.92 6.32 -10.93
C SER A 220 14.41 4.86 -10.91
N VAL A 221 14.14 4.13 -9.83
CA VAL A 221 14.50 2.70 -9.71
C VAL A 221 13.78 1.90 -10.79
N VAL A 222 12.48 2.14 -10.97
CA VAL A 222 11.66 1.49 -12.01
C VAL A 222 12.07 1.95 -13.41
N ALA A 223 12.24 3.25 -13.63
CA ALA A 223 12.63 3.81 -14.91
C ALA A 223 13.98 3.24 -15.38
N ASN A 224 14.99 3.19 -14.50
CA ASN A 224 16.31 2.63 -14.85
C ASN A 224 16.23 1.14 -15.17
N TYR A 225 15.42 0.38 -14.43
CA TYR A 225 15.22 -1.05 -14.71
C TYR A 225 14.55 -1.25 -16.07
N GLU A 226 13.47 -0.54 -16.36
CA GLU A 226 12.75 -0.65 -17.62
C GLU A 226 13.60 -0.25 -18.83
N ILE A 227 14.42 0.80 -18.71
CA ILE A 227 15.38 1.20 -19.76
C ILE A 227 16.39 0.06 -20.05
N LYS A 228 16.90 -0.56 -19.01
CA LYS A 228 17.91 -1.61 -19.13
C LYS A 228 17.33 -2.91 -19.71
N GLU A 229 16.17 -3.35 -19.23
CA GLU A 229 15.64 -4.68 -19.51
C GLU A 229 14.69 -4.72 -20.74
N SER A 230 13.93 -3.63 -20.99
CA SER A 230 12.97 -3.62 -22.11
C SER A 230 13.62 -3.47 -23.48
N GLY A 231 14.86 -2.94 -23.52
CA GLY A 231 15.55 -2.59 -24.78
C GLY A 231 14.85 -1.47 -25.56
N LYS A 232 13.94 -0.72 -24.93
CA LYS A 232 13.22 0.40 -25.53
C LYS A 232 14.01 1.68 -25.40
N ASP A 233 13.81 2.57 -26.34
CA ASP A 233 14.54 3.84 -26.42
C ASP A 233 13.90 4.89 -25.47
N TYR A 234 13.93 4.61 -24.16
CA TYR A 234 13.55 5.60 -23.17
C TYR A 234 14.73 6.43 -22.70
N VAL A 235 14.45 7.67 -22.31
CA VAL A 235 15.43 8.62 -21.77
C VAL A 235 14.84 9.23 -20.50
N ILE A 236 15.62 9.23 -19.42
CA ILE A 236 15.31 9.99 -18.20
C ILE A 236 15.78 11.42 -18.43
N LEU A 237 14.89 12.39 -18.19
CA LEU A 237 15.28 13.80 -18.23
C LEU A 237 16.26 14.12 -17.10
N PRO A 238 17.21 15.05 -17.32
CA PRO A 238 18.25 15.37 -16.34
C PRO A 238 17.70 16.05 -15.07
N ASP A 239 16.51 16.63 -15.17
CA ASP A 239 15.87 17.38 -14.08
C ASP A 239 14.80 16.51 -13.42
N GLY A 240 15.15 15.84 -12.30
CA GLY A 240 14.17 15.19 -11.41
C GLY A 240 13.46 16.21 -10.55
N LEU A 241 12.35 15.81 -9.88
CA LEU A 241 11.63 16.71 -8.99
C LEU A 241 12.03 16.55 -7.52
N GLU A 242 12.10 15.34 -7.01
CA GLU A 242 12.40 15.07 -5.59
C GLU A 242 13.22 13.81 -5.39
N GLU A 243 14.10 13.85 -4.38
CA GLU A 243 14.71 12.66 -3.81
C GLU A 243 13.76 12.09 -2.76
N GLU A 244 13.63 10.78 -2.73
CA GLU A 244 12.72 10.05 -1.87
C GLU A 244 13.38 8.84 -1.23
N GLU A 245 12.68 8.25 -0.27
CA GLU A 245 13.07 7.02 0.39
C GLU A 245 11.88 6.05 0.41
N TYR A 246 12.13 4.76 0.22
CA TYR A 246 11.14 3.70 0.32
C TYR A 246 11.05 3.15 1.74
N ALA A 247 9.82 2.91 2.19
CA ALA A 247 9.52 2.25 3.45
C ALA A 247 8.40 1.20 3.27
N ILE A 248 8.26 0.35 4.28
CA ILE A 248 7.16 -0.60 4.40
C ILE A 248 6.05 0.07 5.20
N GLY A 249 4.80 -0.01 4.72
CA GLY A 249 3.63 0.53 5.40
C GLY A 249 2.88 -0.53 6.20
N PHE A 250 2.57 -0.23 7.45
CA PHE A 250 1.75 -1.05 8.34
C PHE A 250 0.54 -0.25 8.81
N ARG A 251 -0.49 -0.92 9.34
CA ARG A 251 -1.60 -0.22 10.00
C ARG A 251 -1.07 0.70 11.11
N LYS A 252 -1.74 1.82 11.31
CA LYS A 252 -1.25 2.90 12.20
C LYS A 252 -0.82 2.44 13.59
N ASN A 253 -1.47 1.43 14.14
CA ASN A 253 -1.22 0.93 15.50
C ASN A 253 -0.40 -0.37 15.55
N ASP A 254 0.01 -0.93 14.41
CA ASP A 254 0.77 -2.19 14.33
C ASP A 254 2.27 -1.94 14.61
N ASN A 255 2.59 -1.43 15.81
CA ASN A 255 3.97 -1.11 16.18
C ASN A 255 4.80 -2.37 16.40
N ALA A 256 4.23 -3.37 17.09
CA ALA A 256 4.94 -4.61 17.40
C ALA A 256 5.36 -5.37 16.14
N LEU A 257 4.47 -5.41 15.13
CA LEU A 257 4.77 -6.03 13.84
C LEU A 257 5.83 -5.22 13.06
N ARG A 258 5.64 -3.89 12.95
CA ARG A 258 6.59 -2.99 12.30
C ARG A 258 7.99 -3.07 12.91
N ASP A 259 8.07 -3.02 14.24
CA ASP A 259 9.34 -3.04 14.97
C ASP A 259 10.06 -4.38 14.79
N LYS A 260 9.33 -5.50 14.76
CA LYS A 260 9.92 -6.82 14.53
C LYS A 260 10.43 -6.98 13.10
N VAL A 261 9.71 -6.49 12.10
CA VAL A 261 10.18 -6.47 10.71
C VAL A 261 11.43 -5.60 10.58
N GLN A 262 11.44 -4.42 11.21
CA GLN A 262 12.60 -3.52 11.21
C GLN A 262 13.83 -4.16 11.89
N GLU A 263 13.64 -4.85 13.01
CA GLU A 263 14.71 -5.59 13.69
C GLU A 263 15.33 -6.62 12.73
N ILE A 264 14.50 -7.40 12.05
CA ILE A 264 14.96 -8.42 11.10
C ILE A 264 15.72 -7.80 9.92
N LEU A 265 15.23 -6.68 9.37
CA LEU A 265 15.96 -5.96 8.30
C LEU A 265 17.34 -5.51 8.77
N SER A 266 17.47 -5.03 10.01
CA SER A 266 18.77 -4.66 10.60
C SER A 266 19.68 -5.87 10.82
N GLU A 267 19.14 -7.03 11.23
CA GLU A 267 19.88 -8.29 11.28
C GLU A 267 20.38 -8.71 9.89
N MET A 268 19.51 -8.64 8.85
CA MET A 268 19.86 -8.97 7.48
C MET A 268 20.95 -8.03 6.92
N LYS A 269 20.93 -6.76 7.33
CA LYS A 269 22.00 -5.82 7.00
C LYS A 269 23.32 -6.20 7.67
N ALA A 270 23.26 -6.56 8.96
CA ALA A 270 24.44 -6.91 9.74
C ALA A 270 25.11 -8.21 9.29
N ASP A 271 24.33 -9.22 8.88
CA ASP A 271 24.86 -10.50 8.39
C ASP A 271 25.16 -10.52 6.88
N GLY A 272 24.77 -9.45 6.15
CA GLY A 272 25.06 -9.25 4.74
C GLY A 272 24.02 -9.83 3.77
N SER A 273 23.00 -10.57 4.25
CA SER A 273 21.98 -11.19 3.39
C SER A 273 21.16 -10.15 2.62
N LEU A 274 20.84 -9.00 3.24
CA LEU A 274 20.16 -7.89 2.55
C LEU A 274 21.01 -7.33 1.40
N GLY A 275 22.31 -7.13 1.63
CA GLY A 275 23.24 -6.64 0.61
C GLY A 275 23.44 -7.65 -0.53
N GLU A 276 23.38 -8.96 -0.25
CA GLU A 276 23.43 -10.00 -1.27
C GLU A 276 22.19 -9.98 -2.16
N ILE A 277 20.98 -9.89 -1.58
CA ILE A 277 19.72 -9.74 -2.31
C ILE A 277 19.80 -8.48 -3.20
N SER A 278 20.20 -7.33 -2.64
CA SER A 278 20.32 -6.08 -3.39
C SER A 278 21.31 -6.21 -4.55
N THR A 279 22.46 -6.86 -4.33
CA THR A 279 23.47 -7.06 -5.37
C THR A 279 22.96 -7.95 -6.51
N ASN A 280 22.16 -8.96 -6.19
CA ASN A 280 21.56 -9.84 -7.20
C ASN A 280 20.61 -9.09 -8.14
N TRP A 281 19.83 -8.14 -7.62
CA TRP A 281 18.85 -7.36 -8.41
C TRP A 281 19.48 -6.16 -9.11
N PHE A 282 20.37 -5.44 -8.43
CA PHE A 282 20.86 -4.13 -8.89
C PHE A 282 22.35 -4.11 -9.28
N GLY A 283 23.08 -5.21 -9.03
CA GLY A 283 24.52 -5.31 -9.28
C GLY A 283 25.40 -4.69 -8.19
N SER A 284 24.80 -4.09 -7.15
CA SER A 284 25.45 -3.55 -5.96
C SER A 284 24.47 -3.44 -4.82
N ASP A 285 24.97 -3.34 -3.57
CA ASP A 285 24.10 -3.01 -2.44
C ASP A 285 23.71 -1.52 -2.47
N ILE A 286 22.43 -1.25 -2.73
CA ILE A 286 21.84 0.09 -2.74
C ILE A 286 20.86 0.32 -1.57
N THR A 287 20.85 -0.58 -0.58
CA THR A 287 19.98 -0.47 0.59
C THR A 287 20.49 0.58 1.58
N THR A 288 19.56 1.23 2.27
CA THR A 288 19.83 2.30 3.25
C THR A 288 19.60 1.87 4.70
N VAL A 289 19.21 0.61 4.93
CA VAL A 289 19.01 0.04 6.28
C VAL A 289 20.27 0.18 7.12
N LYS A 290 20.06 0.60 8.38
CA LYS A 290 21.14 0.87 9.37
C LYS A 290 21.33 -0.29 10.34
#